data_9df7d83dab6a9a441f093e19fbdb8a50
#
_entry.id   9df7d83dab6a9a441f093e19fbdb8a50
#
_cell.length_a   1.000
_cell.length_b   1.000
_cell.length_c   1.000
_cell.angle_alpha   90.00
_cell.angle_beta   90.00
_cell.angle_gamma   90.00
#
_symmetry.space_group_name_H-M   'P 1'
#
loop_
_entity.id
_entity.type
_entity.pdbx_description
1 polymer ?
#
loop_
_entity_poly.entity_id
_entity_poly.type
_entity_poly.pdbx_seq_one_letter_code
_entity_poly.pdbx_strand_id
1 'polypeptide(L)'
;MLSRQVVAVRRDSDIYTLSDLAGKRVAVQSTTKPEELFLSHADPRLPALREVFSLQNRELIYPFLSKGYADAIAAHETAILQYMSDYRLEYRILDEPLLTVGLGVAFALDDARGLEQALSDIFEQMRADGTMEEIIGRYLDEPLRYMEGKSDEGEIKS
;
A
#
# COMPACT_ATOMS: atom_id res chain seq x y z
N MET A 1 -6.45 -11.50 -0.70
CA MET A 1 -5.17 -10.91 -0.25
C MET A 1 -5.32 -9.40 -0.19
N LEU A 2 -4.69 -8.73 0.78
CA LEU A 2 -4.73 -7.27 0.90
C LEU A 2 -3.51 -6.64 0.23
N SER A 3 -3.72 -5.48 -0.37
CA SER A 3 -2.67 -4.59 -0.85
C SER A 3 -2.70 -3.31 -0.02
N ARG A 4 -1.58 -2.93 0.55
CA ARG A 4 -1.45 -1.75 1.40
C ARG A 4 -0.68 -0.66 0.65
N GLN A 5 -1.28 0.53 0.58
CA GLN A 5 -0.59 1.76 0.22
C GLN A 5 -0.15 2.42 1.52
N VAL A 6 1.11 2.72 1.63
CA VAL A 6 1.69 3.23 2.88
C VAL A 6 2.54 4.47 2.63
N VAL A 7 2.80 5.21 3.70
CA VAL A 7 3.76 6.31 3.72
C VAL A 7 5.06 5.82 4.32
N ALA A 8 6.17 6.13 3.67
CA ALA A 8 7.51 5.89 4.22
C ALA A 8 8.30 7.19 4.32
N VAL A 9 9.13 7.24 5.34
CA VAL A 9 9.96 8.39 5.70
C VAL A 9 11.39 7.94 5.98
N ARG A 10 12.34 8.88 6.03
CA ARG A 10 13.69 8.55 6.52
C ARG A 10 13.62 8.08 7.97
N ARG A 11 14.55 7.24 8.36
CA ARG A 11 14.58 6.64 9.71
C ARG A 11 14.61 7.68 10.84
N ASP A 12 15.28 8.80 10.61
CA ASP A 12 15.45 9.91 11.53
C ASP A 12 14.34 10.97 11.47
N SER A 13 13.27 10.73 10.70
CA SER A 13 12.14 11.65 10.53
C SER A 13 11.31 11.79 11.80
N ASP A 14 10.75 12.98 12.01
CA ASP A 14 9.78 13.34 13.05
C ASP A 14 8.31 13.01 12.69
N ILE A 15 8.07 12.42 11.52
CA ILE A 15 6.74 12.06 11.01
C ILE A 15 6.40 10.64 11.47
N TYR A 16 5.42 10.44 12.35
CA TYR A 16 5.00 9.13 12.87
C TYR A 16 3.59 8.74 12.43
N THR A 17 2.74 9.70 12.13
CA THR A 17 1.34 9.52 11.73
C THR A 17 1.03 10.25 10.43
N LEU A 18 -0.11 9.96 9.80
CA LEU A 18 -0.54 10.70 8.60
C LEU A 18 -0.77 12.19 8.90
N SER A 19 -1.21 12.55 10.10
CA SER A 19 -1.40 13.94 10.50
C SER A 19 -0.10 14.75 10.58
N ASP A 20 1.05 14.11 10.85
CA ASP A 20 2.36 14.76 10.89
C ASP A 20 2.85 15.20 9.50
N LEU A 21 2.16 14.79 8.44
CA LEU A 21 2.42 15.26 7.08
C LEU A 21 2.01 16.73 6.86
N ALA A 22 1.38 17.39 7.84
CA ALA A 22 0.99 18.79 7.74
C ALA A 22 2.17 19.69 7.33
N GLY A 23 2.02 20.41 6.20
CA GLY A 23 3.07 21.29 5.67
C GLY A 23 4.33 20.60 5.16
N LYS A 24 4.35 19.26 5.05
CA LYS A 24 5.47 18.48 4.53
C LYS A 24 5.36 18.30 3.00
N ARG A 25 6.45 17.84 2.39
CA ARG A 25 6.55 17.51 0.95
C ARG A 25 6.48 16.00 0.78
N VAL A 26 5.59 15.53 -0.09
CA VAL A 26 5.41 14.11 -0.35
C VAL A 26 5.69 13.81 -1.82
N ALA A 27 6.45 12.75 -2.12
CA ALA A 27 6.66 12.27 -3.47
C ALA A 27 5.87 10.98 -3.72
N VAL A 28 5.19 10.93 -4.85
CA VAL A 28 4.34 9.82 -5.30
C VAL A 28 4.59 9.52 -6.76
N GLN A 29 4.23 8.33 -7.20
CA GLN A 29 4.14 8.06 -8.63
C GLN A 29 2.85 8.67 -9.18
N SER A 30 2.94 9.34 -10.32
CA SER A 30 1.78 9.89 -11.02
C SER A 30 0.81 8.81 -11.49
N THR A 31 -0.47 9.16 -11.58
CA THR A 31 -1.58 8.26 -11.97
C THR A 31 -1.78 7.07 -11.02
N THR A 32 -1.40 7.23 -9.76
CA THR A 32 -1.61 6.21 -8.71
C THR A 32 -2.62 6.66 -7.67
N LYS A 33 -3.14 5.71 -6.90
CA LYS A 33 -4.10 6.02 -5.83
C LYS A 33 -3.53 6.92 -4.72
N PRO A 34 -2.27 6.78 -4.27
CA PRO A 34 -1.65 7.76 -3.37
C PRO A 34 -1.66 9.19 -3.89
N GLU A 35 -1.34 9.41 -5.18
CA GLU A 35 -1.43 10.75 -5.77
C GLU A 35 -2.84 11.32 -5.70
N GLU A 36 -3.83 10.53 -6.13
CA GLU A 36 -5.24 10.93 -6.08
C GLU A 36 -5.67 11.34 -4.66
N LEU A 37 -5.33 10.55 -3.66
CA LEU A 37 -5.69 10.81 -2.27
C LEU A 37 -5.08 12.12 -1.76
N PHE A 38 -3.81 12.39 -2.05
CA PHE A 38 -3.15 13.63 -1.62
C PHE A 38 -3.65 14.87 -2.39
N LEU A 39 -4.00 14.74 -3.66
CA LEU A 39 -4.46 15.88 -4.47
C LEU A 39 -5.96 16.18 -4.31
N SER A 40 -6.78 15.16 -4.05
CA SER A 40 -8.24 15.33 -3.94
C SER A 40 -8.68 15.94 -2.60
N HIS A 41 -7.84 15.86 -1.56
CA HIS A 41 -8.19 16.20 -0.18
C HIS A 41 -9.47 15.51 0.34
N ALA A 42 -9.82 14.35 -0.23
CA ALA A 42 -11.05 13.64 0.11
C ALA A 42 -10.94 12.81 1.40
N ASP A 43 -9.73 12.43 1.81
CA ASP A 43 -9.50 11.70 3.05
C ASP A 43 -9.29 12.68 4.22
N PRO A 44 -10.20 12.72 5.21
CA PRO A 44 -10.11 13.67 6.33
C PRO A 44 -8.91 13.42 7.26
N ARG A 45 -8.24 12.26 7.16
CA ARG A 45 -7.02 11.96 7.92
C ARG A 45 -5.80 12.69 7.37
N LEU A 46 -5.88 13.11 6.10
CA LEU A 46 -4.76 13.74 5.42
C LEU A 46 -4.77 15.24 5.62
N PRO A 47 -3.71 15.82 6.18
CA PRO A 47 -3.59 17.25 6.36
C PRO A 47 -3.21 17.95 5.04
N ALA A 48 -3.28 19.28 5.04
CA ALA A 48 -2.76 20.09 3.94
C ALA A 48 -1.23 19.92 3.84
N LEU A 49 -0.76 19.45 2.69
CA LEU A 49 0.65 19.30 2.36
C LEU A 49 1.22 20.63 1.86
N ARG A 50 2.55 20.80 2.01
CA ARG A 50 3.27 21.89 1.35
C ARG A 50 3.37 21.68 -0.15
N GLU A 51 3.65 20.42 -0.56
CA GLU A 51 3.85 20.07 -1.96
C GLU A 51 3.69 18.58 -2.19
N VAL A 52 3.12 18.19 -3.32
CA VAL A 52 3.06 16.82 -3.82
C VAL A 52 3.88 16.73 -5.10
N PHE A 53 4.97 15.95 -5.08
CA PHE A 53 5.78 15.67 -6.27
C PHE A 53 5.22 14.44 -6.98
N SER A 54 4.55 14.67 -8.10
CA SER A 54 4.02 13.60 -8.97
C SER A 54 5.07 13.19 -10.00
N LEU A 55 5.71 12.05 -9.79
CA LEU A 55 6.80 11.55 -10.62
C LEU A 55 6.32 10.43 -11.54
N GLN A 56 6.60 10.50 -12.83
CA GLN A 56 6.16 9.47 -13.77
C GLN A 56 6.82 8.11 -13.53
N ASN A 57 8.10 8.10 -13.15
CA ASN A 57 8.81 6.88 -12.81
C ASN A 57 8.82 6.69 -11.28
N ARG A 58 8.24 5.57 -10.82
CA ARG A 58 8.21 5.20 -9.39
C ARG A 58 9.61 5.16 -8.77
N GLU A 59 10.62 4.70 -9.50
CA GLU A 59 11.98 4.59 -8.97
C GLU A 59 12.56 5.93 -8.52
N LEU A 60 12.02 7.05 -9.02
CA LEU A 60 12.49 8.38 -8.64
C LEU A 60 11.99 8.85 -7.28
N ILE A 61 10.89 8.29 -6.74
CA ILE A 61 10.41 8.71 -5.41
C ILE A 61 11.42 8.40 -4.31
N TYR A 62 12.15 7.31 -4.42
CA TYR A 62 13.12 6.87 -3.42
C TYR A 62 14.31 7.82 -3.30
N PRO A 63 15.03 8.20 -4.38
CA PRO A 63 16.07 9.22 -4.28
C PRO A 63 15.54 10.60 -3.85
N PHE A 64 14.27 10.95 -4.14
CA PHE A 64 13.65 12.17 -3.62
C PHE A 64 13.60 12.15 -2.09
N LEU A 65 13.25 11.02 -1.49
CA LEU A 65 13.26 10.85 -0.04
C LEU A 65 14.69 10.84 0.52
N SER A 66 15.59 10.03 -0.04
CA SER A 66 16.96 9.88 0.45
C SER A 66 17.76 11.18 0.41
N LYS A 67 17.55 12.00 -0.64
CA LYS A 67 18.22 13.30 -0.80
C LYS A 67 17.54 14.46 -0.08
N GLY A 68 16.40 14.20 0.60
CA GLY A 68 15.65 15.22 1.31
C GLY A 68 14.89 16.22 0.42
N TYR A 69 14.66 15.89 -0.86
CA TYR A 69 13.78 16.69 -1.71
C TYR A 69 12.32 16.53 -1.30
N ALA A 70 11.92 15.34 -0.87
CA ALA A 70 10.67 15.07 -0.22
C ALA A 70 10.92 14.64 1.24
N ASP A 71 9.96 14.91 2.11
CA ASP A 71 9.98 14.53 3.53
C ASP A 71 9.39 13.13 3.73
N ALA A 72 8.49 12.71 2.83
CA ALA A 72 7.88 11.39 2.80
C ALA A 72 7.65 10.93 1.35
N ILE A 73 7.45 9.62 1.18
CA ILE A 73 6.98 8.99 -0.06
C ILE A 73 5.75 8.14 0.22
N ALA A 74 4.90 7.94 -0.79
CA ALA A 74 3.79 6.99 -0.67
C ALA A 74 3.73 6.07 -1.88
N ALA A 75 3.62 4.76 -1.60
CA ALA A 75 3.56 3.71 -2.60
C ALA A 75 3.01 2.40 -1.99
N HIS A 76 2.94 1.34 -2.80
CA HIS A 76 2.69 0.00 -2.30
C HIS A 76 3.76 -0.42 -1.28
N GLU A 77 3.33 -0.94 -0.13
CA GLU A 77 4.22 -1.39 0.94
C GLU A 77 5.26 -2.40 0.44
N THR A 78 4.80 -3.40 -0.33
CA THR A 78 5.68 -4.41 -0.90
C THR A 78 6.74 -3.83 -1.84
N ALA A 79 6.41 -2.79 -2.59
CA ALA A 79 7.37 -2.11 -3.47
C ALA A 79 8.42 -1.33 -2.69
N ILE A 80 8.04 -0.70 -1.58
CA ILE A 80 8.98 0.00 -0.68
C ILE A 80 9.90 -1.02 -0.01
N LEU A 81 9.34 -2.11 0.54
CA LEU A 81 10.12 -3.17 1.19
C LEU A 81 11.12 -3.82 0.22
N GLN A 82 10.68 -4.11 -1.01
CA GLN A 82 11.57 -4.65 -2.04
C GLN A 82 12.72 -3.68 -2.36
N TYR A 83 12.40 -2.40 -2.56
CA TYR A 83 13.43 -1.39 -2.83
C TYR A 83 14.42 -1.24 -1.68
N MET A 84 13.94 -1.23 -0.42
CA MET A 84 14.78 -1.22 0.77
C MET A 84 15.74 -2.41 0.81
N SER A 85 15.24 -3.61 0.49
CA SER A 85 16.03 -4.84 0.43
C SER A 85 17.10 -4.80 -0.68
N ASP A 86 16.71 -4.43 -1.90
CA ASP A 86 17.58 -4.43 -3.08
C ASP A 86 18.75 -3.44 -2.94
N TYR A 87 18.47 -2.27 -2.34
CA TYR A 87 19.45 -1.19 -2.21
C TYR A 87 20.03 -1.05 -0.80
N ARG A 88 19.67 -1.94 0.13
CA ARG A 88 20.10 -1.93 1.54
C ARG A 88 19.84 -0.58 2.21
N LEU A 89 18.66 -0.04 2.01
CA LEU A 89 18.22 1.22 2.57
C LEU A 89 17.32 0.98 3.78
N GLU A 90 17.31 1.93 4.69
CA GLU A 90 16.47 1.90 5.89
C GLU A 90 15.52 3.10 5.89
N TYR A 91 14.29 2.87 5.45
CA TYR A 91 13.17 3.79 5.65
C TYR A 91 12.31 3.28 6.81
N ARG A 92 11.54 4.16 7.40
CA ARG A 92 10.49 3.80 8.34
C ARG A 92 9.14 3.96 7.65
N ILE A 93 8.39 2.87 7.62
CA ILE A 93 7.00 2.86 7.15
C ILE A 93 6.12 3.27 8.33
N LEU A 94 5.12 4.13 8.09
CA LEU A 94 4.15 4.49 9.11
C LEU A 94 3.21 3.31 9.38
N ASP A 95 2.84 3.11 10.64
CA ASP A 95 1.96 2.00 11.04
C ASP A 95 0.55 2.14 10.44
N GLU A 96 0.07 3.39 10.37
CA GLU A 96 -1.21 3.71 9.76
C GLU A 96 -1.10 3.66 8.23
N PRO A 97 -1.85 2.76 7.55
CA PRO A 97 -1.84 2.73 6.09
C PRO A 97 -2.59 3.92 5.50
N LEU A 98 -2.09 4.43 4.39
CA LEU A 98 -2.79 5.42 3.59
C LEU A 98 -4.09 4.83 3.01
N LEU A 99 -4.01 3.60 2.53
CA LEU A 99 -5.14 2.87 1.97
C LEU A 99 -4.86 1.35 2.04
N THR A 100 -5.89 0.57 2.33
CA THR A 100 -5.85 -0.89 2.21
C THR A 100 -6.99 -1.34 1.30
N VAL A 101 -6.67 -2.17 0.29
CA VAL A 101 -7.64 -2.68 -0.68
C VAL A 101 -7.47 -4.18 -0.86
N GLY A 102 -8.58 -4.86 -1.14
CA GLY A 102 -8.56 -6.26 -1.54
C GLY A 102 -7.94 -6.44 -2.93
N LEU A 103 -7.09 -7.44 -3.09
CA LEU A 103 -6.63 -7.91 -4.40
C LEU A 103 -7.45 -9.12 -4.80
N GLY A 104 -8.01 -9.06 -6.00
CA GLY A 104 -8.76 -10.14 -6.62
C GLY A 104 -8.19 -10.51 -7.98
N VAL A 105 -8.70 -11.61 -8.52
CA VAL A 105 -8.47 -12.04 -9.89
C VAL A 105 -9.73 -11.75 -10.69
N ALA A 106 -9.58 -11.10 -11.83
CA ALA A 106 -10.69 -10.81 -12.73
C ALA A 106 -10.71 -11.82 -13.89
N PHE A 107 -11.91 -12.24 -14.25
CA PHE A 107 -12.17 -13.08 -15.42
C PHE A 107 -13.01 -12.30 -16.43
N ALA A 108 -13.02 -12.73 -17.69
CA ALA A 108 -13.92 -12.19 -18.67
C ALA A 108 -15.38 -12.46 -18.25
N LEU A 109 -16.27 -11.51 -18.50
CA LEU A 109 -17.69 -11.60 -18.06
C LEU A 109 -18.42 -12.83 -18.65
N ASP A 110 -18.00 -13.29 -19.81
CA ASP A 110 -18.53 -14.45 -20.55
C ASP A 110 -17.73 -15.75 -20.29
N ASP A 111 -16.85 -15.77 -19.30
CA ASP A 111 -16.06 -16.96 -18.96
C ASP A 111 -16.94 -18.03 -18.30
N ALA A 112 -17.39 -19.00 -19.10
CA ALA A 112 -18.24 -20.09 -18.65
C ALA A 112 -17.49 -21.30 -18.07
N ARG A 113 -16.16 -21.20 -17.82
CA ARG A 113 -15.33 -22.31 -17.32
C ARG A 113 -15.48 -22.59 -15.83
N GLY A 114 -16.18 -21.73 -15.09
CA GLY A 114 -16.35 -21.84 -13.64
C GLY A 114 -15.06 -21.59 -12.83
N LEU A 115 -14.07 -20.91 -13.43
CA LEU A 115 -12.79 -20.67 -12.80
C LEU A 115 -12.88 -19.71 -11.61
N GLU A 116 -13.83 -18.78 -11.65
CA GLU A 116 -14.05 -17.83 -10.55
C GLU A 116 -14.39 -18.56 -9.25
N GLN A 117 -15.40 -19.46 -9.32
CA GLN A 117 -15.81 -20.24 -8.15
C GLN A 117 -14.70 -21.20 -7.70
N ALA A 118 -14.10 -21.93 -8.63
CA ALA A 118 -13.04 -22.88 -8.31
C ALA A 118 -11.84 -22.19 -7.64
N LEU A 119 -11.45 -21.00 -8.10
CA LEU A 119 -10.36 -20.24 -7.50
C LEU A 119 -10.73 -19.70 -6.12
N SER A 120 -11.97 -19.24 -5.95
CA SER A 120 -12.48 -18.75 -4.66
C SER A 120 -12.47 -19.87 -3.62
N ASP A 121 -12.96 -21.06 -3.97
CA ASP A 121 -12.97 -22.24 -3.10
C ASP A 121 -11.55 -22.66 -2.70
N ILE A 122 -10.61 -22.64 -3.64
CA ILE A 122 -9.19 -22.93 -3.36
C ILE A 122 -8.58 -21.90 -2.41
N PHE A 123 -8.85 -20.61 -2.61
CA PHE A 123 -8.33 -19.59 -1.71
C PHE A 123 -8.91 -19.69 -0.31
N GLU A 124 -10.18 -20.05 -0.16
CA GLU A 124 -10.77 -20.31 1.16
C GLU A 124 -10.11 -21.51 1.85
N GLN A 125 -9.88 -22.60 1.10
CA GLN A 125 -9.18 -23.77 1.61
C GLN A 125 -7.74 -23.41 2.05
N MET A 126 -7.00 -22.67 1.22
CA MET A 126 -5.63 -22.26 1.54
C MET A 126 -5.55 -21.31 2.75
N ARG A 127 -6.59 -20.53 3.02
CA ARG A 127 -6.70 -19.74 4.25
C ARG A 127 -6.95 -20.63 5.46
N ALA A 128 -7.82 -21.63 5.31
CA ALA A 128 -8.23 -22.51 6.41
C ALA A 128 -7.10 -23.46 6.85
N ASP A 129 -6.29 -23.92 5.92
CA ASP A 129 -5.20 -24.89 6.17
C ASP A 129 -3.82 -24.24 6.44
N GLY A 130 -3.73 -22.89 6.37
CA GLY A 130 -2.47 -22.15 6.61
C GLY A 130 -1.54 -22.05 5.40
N THR A 131 -1.86 -22.69 4.28
CA THR A 131 -1.03 -22.67 3.07
C THR A 131 -0.82 -21.24 2.56
N MET A 132 -1.84 -20.39 2.62
CA MET A 132 -1.73 -18.98 2.18
C MET A 132 -0.74 -18.20 3.05
N GLU A 133 -0.78 -18.38 4.37
CA GLU A 133 0.16 -17.76 5.30
C GLU A 133 1.60 -18.20 5.02
N GLU A 134 1.81 -19.49 4.82
CA GLU A 134 3.13 -20.05 4.49
C GLU A 134 3.69 -19.44 3.18
N ILE A 135 2.87 -19.35 2.13
CA ILE A 135 3.29 -18.79 0.84
C ILE A 135 3.65 -17.32 0.99
N ILE A 136 2.80 -16.52 1.64
CA ILE A 136 3.07 -15.09 1.85
C ILE A 136 4.33 -14.90 2.70
N GLY A 137 4.50 -15.70 3.76
CA GLY A 137 5.65 -15.63 4.66
C GLY A 137 7.00 -15.96 4.02
N ARG A 138 7.03 -16.54 2.81
CA ARG A 138 8.27 -16.71 2.04
C ARG A 138 8.79 -15.40 1.43
N TYR A 139 7.93 -14.38 1.35
CA TYR A 139 8.23 -13.10 0.69
C TYR A 139 8.08 -11.89 1.61
N LEU A 140 7.28 -12.01 2.67
CA LEU A 140 6.91 -10.90 3.56
C LEU A 140 7.02 -11.36 5.02
N ASP A 141 7.65 -10.55 5.86
CA ASP A 141 7.93 -10.89 7.27
C ASP A 141 6.66 -11.02 8.14
N GLU A 142 5.58 -10.31 7.79
CA GLU A 142 4.32 -10.31 8.55
C GLU A 142 3.14 -10.74 7.65
N PRO A 143 3.03 -12.03 7.29
CA PRO A 143 2.06 -12.49 6.29
C PRO A 143 0.60 -12.20 6.67
N LEU A 144 0.25 -12.22 7.95
CA LEU A 144 -1.11 -11.96 8.42
C LEU A 144 -1.61 -10.53 8.10
N ARG A 145 -0.71 -9.56 7.95
CA ARG A 145 -1.06 -8.19 7.55
C ARG A 145 -1.62 -8.09 6.13
N TYR A 146 -1.34 -9.09 5.29
CA TYR A 146 -1.76 -9.16 3.88
C TYR A 146 -2.88 -10.16 3.64
N MET A 147 -3.31 -10.85 4.69
CA MET A 147 -4.47 -11.75 4.63
C MET A 147 -5.71 -10.95 5.03
N GLU A 148 -6.82 -11.18 4.30
CA GLU A 148 -8.10 -10.60 4.70
C GLU A 148 -8.50 -11.20 6.05
N GLY A 149 -8.47 -10.38 7.11
CA GLY A 149 -9.31 -10.60 8.27
C GLY A 149 -10.76 -10.37 7.84
N LYS A 150 -11.75 -10.93 8.54
CA LYS A 150 -13.16 -10.61 8.31
C LYS A 150 -13.27 -9.09 8.23
N SER A 151 -13.59 -8.59 7.06
CA SER A 151 -13.90 -7.19 6.85
C SER A 151 -14.99 -6.81 7.85
N ASP A 152 -14.76 -5.79 8.65
CA ASP A 152 -15.86 -4.97 9.15
C ASP A 152 -16.59 -4.49 7.89
N GLU A 153 -17.68 -5.15 7.57
CA GLU A 153 -18.65 -4.71 6.58
C GLU A 153 -19.29 -3.42 7.10
N GLY A 154 -18.56 -2.32 6.95
CA GLY A 154 -19.08 -0.98 7.03
C GLY A 154 -19.92 -0.71 5.80
N GLU A 155 -21.23 -0.91 5.94
CA GLU A 155 -22.31 -0.62 5.02
C GLU A 155 -22.02 0.59 4.12
N ILE A 156 -21.84 0.33 2.84
CA ILE A 156 -22.17 1.33 1.81
C ILE A 156 -23.70 1.31 1.70
N LYS A 157 -24.36 2.16 2.47
CA LYS A 157 -25.77 2.49 2.24
C LYS A 157 -25.85 3.39 1.01
N SER A 158 -26.64 2.91 0.08
CA SER A 158 -27.15 3.55 -1.16
C SER A 158 -27.58 5.00 -0.97
#